data_f8daa13011f031e4487e6268436c6993
#
_entry.id   f8daa13011f031e4487e6268436c6993
#
_cell.length_a   1.000
_cell.length_b   1.000
_cell.length_c   1.000
_cell.angle_alpha   90.00
_cell.angle_beta   90.00
_cell.angle_gamma   90.00
#
_symmetry.space_group_name_H-M   'P 1'
#
loop_
_entity.id
_entity.type
_entity.pdbx_description
1 polymer ?
#
loop_
_entity_poly.entity_id
_entity_poly.type
_entity_poly.pdbx_seq_one_letter_code
_entity_poly.pdbx_strand_id
1 'polypeptide(L)'
;VTDAMRATYAPTGVEFAITNSGGLRADLTCPTTDNPSDFCPAYTPPPYPITRGQVLTVLPFGNIVTTVTISGAELKTMLENGVSRMPAVDGRFPQVSGLCFTYDIALLAGSRVLSAFETDSTGNCTATPVDLTATSSYKIAENDFMTGGGDGYPVFSSRATTQDIMDQVTADYITANSPISPFVKAFPDGRINCADSNGAAAPNCPALTASP
;
A
#
# COMPACT_ATOMS: atom_id res chain seq x y z
N VAL A 1 1.43 -2.90 -6.29
CA VAL A 1 1.27 -4.06 -5.40
C VAL A 1 -0.09 -4.05 -4.75
N THR A 2 -0.44 -3.08 -3.93
CA THR A 2 -1.76 -3.04 -3.24
C THR A 2 -2.93 -2.98 -4.22
N ASP A 3 -2.80 -2.28 -5.34
CA ASP A 3 -3.84 -2.28 -6.38
C ASP A 3 -4.00 -3.68 -7.00
N ALA A 4 -2.90 -4.42 -7.18
CA ALA A 4 -2.95 -5.80 -7.63
C ALA A 4 -3.68 -6.71 -6.64
N MET A 5 -3.31 -6.64 -5.35
CA MET A 5 -3.98 -7.41 -4.30
C MET A 5 -5.48 -7.11 -4.24
N ARG A 6 -5.84 -5.81 -4.22
CA ARG A 6 -7.24 -5.40 -4.19
C ARG A 6 -8.00 -5.88 -5.42
N ALA A 7 -7.50 -5.64 -6.62
CA ALA A 7 -8.18 -5.97 -7.86
C ALA A 7 -8.40 -7.48 -8.01
N THR A 8 -7.40 -8.30 -7.65
CA THR A 8 -7.49 -9.76 -7.74
C THR A 8 -8.59 -10.31 -6.84
N TYR A 9 -8.74 -9.78 -5.63
CA TYR A 9 -9.69 -10.33 -4.66
C TYR A 9 -10.98 -9.49 -4.50
N ALA A 10 -11.15 -8.38 -5.23
CA ALA A 10 -12.41 -7.62 -5.25
C ALA A 10 -13.65 -8.48 -5.57
N PRO A 11 -13.60 -9.47 -6.50
CA PRO A 11 -14.73 -10.36 -6.76
C PRO A 11 -15.13 -11.21 -5.53
N THR A 12 -14.26 -11.35 -4.54
CA THR A 12 -14.54 -12.05 -3.28
C THR A 12 -15.02 -11.11 -2.16
N GLY A 13 -15.22 -9.82 -2.48
CA GLY A 13 -15.67 -8.80 -1.56
C GLY A 13 -14.55 -8.03 -0.87
N VAL A 14 -13.30 -8.11 -1.32
CA VAL A 14 -12.20 -7.29 -0.79
C VAL A 14 -12.40 -5.83 -1.18
N GLU A 15 -12.49 -4.96 -0.18
CA GLU A 15 -12.72 -3.52 -0.34
C GLU A 15 -11.41 -2.75 -0.32
N PHE A 16 -10.48 -3.12 0.57
CA PHE A 16 -9.19 -2.45 0.74
C PHE A 16 -8.04 -3.44 0.67
N ALA A 17 -6.87 -2.95 0.28
CA ALA A 17 -5.62 -3.71 0.42
C ALA A 17 -4.57 -2.85 1.10
N ILE A 18 -3.78 -3.47 1.99
CA ILE A 18 -2.73 -2.82 2.77
C ILE A 18 -1.48 -3.70 2.74
N THR A 19 -0.32 -3.10 2.51
CA THR A 19 0.97 -3.77 2.71
C THR A 19 1.94 -2.84 3.41
N ASN A 20 2.86 -3.39 4.20
CA ASN A 20 3.93 -2.65 4.85
C ASN A 20 5.02 -2.28 3.83
N SER A 21 5.58 -1.09 3.91
CA SER A 21 6.65 -0.62 3.02
C SER A 21 7.92 -1.47 3.14
N GLY A 22 8.19 -2.07 4.31
CA GLY A 22 9.30 -2.97 4.52
C GLY A 22 9.26 -4.23 3.63
N GLY A 23 8.09 -4.60 3.14
CA GLY A 23 7.90 -5.67 2.16
C GLY A 23 8.28 -5.29 0.72
N LEU A 24 8.44 -3.99 0.43
CA LEU A 24 8.77 -3.45 -0.88
C LEU A 24 10.25 -3.05 -0.89
N ARG A 25 11.10 -3.75 -1.64
CA ARG A 25 12.56 -3.68 -1.50
C ARG A 25 13.28 -2.92 -2.62
N ALA A 26 12.59 -2.59 -3.68
CA ALA A 26 13.13 -1.87 -4.83
C ALA A 26 12.01 -1.13 -5.58
N ASP A 27 12.41 -0.16 -6.38
CA ASP A 27 11.52 0.46 -7.36
C ASP A 27 11.41 -0.43 -8.60
N LEU A 28 10.27 -0.38 -9.27
CA LEU A 28 10.05 -1.07 -10.53
C LEU A 28 10.50 -0.15 -11.67
N THR A 29 11.80 -0.06 -11.86
CA THR A 29 12.43 0.81 -12.86
C THR A 29 13.44 0.04 -13.68
N CYS A 30 13.68 0.48 -14.93
CA CYS A 30 14.81 0.06 -15.70
C CYS A 30 15.76 1.25 -15.92
N PRO A 31 17.08 1.08 -15.80
CA PRO A 31 18.05 2.11 -16.14
C PRO A 31 17.99 2.44 -17.63
N THR A 32 18.46 3.63 -18.00
CA THR A 32 18.51 4.08 -19.40
C THR A 32 19.69 3.47 -20.19
N THR A 33 20.53 2.71 -19.53
CA THR A 33 21.69 2.01 -20.12
C THR A 33 21.64 0.54 -19.74
N ASP A 34 21.99 -0.33 -20.69
CA ASP A 34 22.03 -1.77 -20.45
C ASP A 34 23.05 -2.11 -19.36
N ASN A 35 22.62 -2.92 -18.41
CA ASN A 35 23.46 -3.49 -17.37
C ASN A 35 23.20 -5.01 -17.32
N PRO A 36 24.18 -5.84 -17.69
CA PRO A 36 24.01 -7.29 -17.73
C PRO A 36 23.82 -7.93 -16.34
N SER A 37 24.01 -7.15 -15.27
CA SER A 37 23.83 -7.61 -13.87
C SER A 37 22.46 -7.35 -13.31
N ASP A 38 21.59 -6.61 -14.00
CA ASP A 38 20.22 -6.37 -13.57
C ASP A 38 19.22 -7.27 -14.32
N PHE A 39 17.97 -7.24 -13.90
CA PHE A 39 16.89 -8.02 -14.52
C PHE A 39 16.18 -7.26 -15.64
N CYS A 40 16.66 -6.07 -16.00
CA CYS A 40 16.06 -5.31 -17.08
C CYS A 40 16.45 -5.90 -18.43
N PRO A 41 15.54 -5.93 -19.40
CA PRO A 41 15.89 -6.24 -20.78
C PRO A 41 16.76 -5.12 -21.36
N ALA A 42 17.36 -5.38 -22.51
CA ALA A 42 18.07 -4.36 -23.27
C ALA A 42 17.22 -3.09 -23.40
N TYR A 43 17.86 -1.92 -23.26
CA TYR A 43 17.16 -0.64 -23.25
C TYR A 43 16.24 -0.49 -24.48
N THR A 44 14.99 -0.21 -24.17
CA THR A 44 13.99 0.22 -25.16
C THR A 44 13.31 1.49 -24.67
N PRO A 45 12.88 2.41 -25.54
CA PRO A 45 12.09 3.56 -25.13
C PRO A 45 10.79 3.12 -24.43
N PRO A 46 10.22 3.94 -23.53
CA PRO A 46 8.92 3.65 -22.90
C PRO A 46 7.82 3.32 -23.93
N PRO A 47 6.88 2.38 -23.62
CA PRO A 47 6.77 1.63 -22.37
C PRO A 47 7.82 0.53 -22.24
N TYR A 48 8.44 0.42 -21.06
CA TYR A 48 9.46 -0.60 -20.79
C TYR A 48 8.82 -1.97 -20.60
N PRO A 49 9.39 -3.05 -21.17
CA PRO A 49 9.00 -4.40 -20.81
C PRO A 49 9.44 -4.71 -19.37
N ILE A 50 8.51 -5.15 -18.54
CA ILE A 50 8.80 -5.55 -17.16
C ILE A 50 8.98 -7.06 -17.12
N THR A 51 10.07 -7.51 -16.50
CA THR A 51 10.37 -8.93 -16.33
C THR A 51 9.89 -9.45 -14.98
N ARG A 52 9.69 -10.76 -14.90
CA ARG A 52 9.39 -11.45 -13.63
C ARG A 52 10.49 -11.20 -12.57
N GLY A 53 11.75 -11.15 -12.98
CA GLY A 53 12.88 -10.86 -12.10
C GLY A 53 12.78 -9.50 -11.43
N GLN A 54 12.32 -8.47 -12.15
CA GLN A 54 12.11 -7.14 -11.58
C GLN A 54 10.98 -7.15 -10.53
N VAL A 55 9.88 -7.88 -10.78
CA VAL A 55 8.82 -8.05 -9.77
C VAL A 55 9.36 -8.74 -8.52
N LEU A 56 10.19 -9.78 -8.67
CA LEU A 56 10.84 -10.47 -7.56
C LEU A 56 11.86 -9.58 -6.82
N THR A 57 12.49 -8.63 -7.50
CA THR A 57 13.36 -7.65 -6.84
C THR A 57 12.55 -6.71 -5.93
N VAL A 58 11.36 -6.32 -6.35
CA VAL A 58 10.43 -5.53 -5.53
C VAL A 58 9.89 -6.36 -4.36
N LEU A 59 9.53 -7.62 -4.60
CA LEU A 59 8.84 -8.52 -3.65
C LEU A 59 9.65 -9.81 -3.41
N PRO A 60 10.84 -9.73 -2.77
CA PRO A 60 11.76 -10.87 -2.72
C PRO A 60 11.42 -11.91 -1.63
N PHE A 61 10.47 -11.66 -0.76
CA PHE A 61 10.23 -12.48 0.44
C PHE A 61 9.32 -13.68 0.20
N GLY A 62 8.65 -13.76 -0.96
CA GLY A 62 7.69 -14.81 -1.23
C GLY A 62 6.46 -14.76 -0.32
N ASN A 63 6.10 -13.56 0.17
CA ASN A 63 4.90 -13.38 0.98
C ASN A 63 3.64 -13.84 0.24
N ILE A 64 2.70 -14.35 1.00
CA ILE A 64 1.40 -14.82 0.53
C ILE A 64 0.36 -13.74 0.84
N VAL A 65 -0.53 -13.46 -0.10
CA VAL A 65 -1.69 -12.61 0.17
C VAL A 65 -2.64 -13.35 1.09
N THR A 66 -3.15 -12.67 2.09
CA THR A 66 -4.22 -13.15 2.96
C THR A 66 -5.41 -12.22 2.86
N THR A 67 -6.60 -12.74 3.05
CA THR A 67 -7.81 -11.94 3.17
C THR A 67 -8.45 -12.15 4.52
N VAL A 68 -8.93 -11.07 5.12
CA VAL A 68 -9.53 -11.10 6.45
C VAL A 68 -10.64 -10.05 6.56
N THR A 69 -11.68 -10.37 7.32
CA THR A 69 -12.72 -9.39 7.68
C THR A 69 -12.34 -8.76 9.01
N ILE A 70 -12.26 -7.43 9.02
CA ILE A 70 -11.89 -6.61 10.18
C ILE A 70 -12.94 -5.54 10.45
N SER A 71 -13.03 -5.08 11.70
CA SER A 71 -13.82 -3.90 12.03
C SER A 71 -13.11 -2.61 11.60
N GLY A 72 -13.87 -1.50 11.49
CA GLY A 72 -13.25 -0.20 11.24
C GLY A 72 -12.30 0.24 12.36
N ALA A 73 -12.55 -0.17 13.60
CA ALA A 73 -11.64 0.09 14.72
C ALA A 73 -10.30 -0.66 14.57
N GLU A 74 -10.33 -1.89 14.05
CA GLU A 74 -9.11 -2.64 13.72
C GLU A 74 -8.38 -2.01 12.54
N LEU A 75 -9.11 -1.57 11.50
CA LEU A 75 -8.53 -0.83 10.39
C LEU A 75 -7.83 0.44 10.88
N LYS A 76 -8.48 1.21 11.78
CA LYS A 76 -7.84 2.36 12.41
C LYS A 76 -6.56 1.99 13.14
N THR A 77 -6.59 0.90 13.91
CA THR A 77 -5.40 0.40 14.63
C THR A 77 -4.25 0.07 13.67
N MET A 78 -4.53 -0.53 12.52
CA MET A 78 -3.54 -0.80 11.48
C MET A 78 -2.93 0.49 10.93
N LEU A 79 -3.76 1.48 10.57
CA LEU A 79 -3.29 2.77 10.05
C LEU A 79 -2.47 3.54 11.09
N GLU A 80 -2.91 3.56 12.34
CA GLU A 80 -2.19 4.19 13.45
C GLU A 80 -0.83 3.51 13.71
N ASN A 81 -0.76 2.17 13.67
CA ASN A 81 0.50 1.45 13.76
C ASN A 81 1.43 1.86 12.61
N GLY A 82 0.90 1.89 11.39
CA GLY A 82 1.65 2.23 10.19
C GLY A 82 2.32 3.60 10.25
N VAL A 83 1.65 4.61 10.79
CA VAL A 83 2.20 5.97 10.92
C VAL A 83 2.86 6.26 12.28
N SER A 84 2.93 5.27 13.18
CA SER A 84 3.38 5.47 14.56
C SER A 84 4.83 5.94 14.69
N ARG A 85 5.68 5.60 13.72
CA ARG A 85 7.11 5.97 13.70
C ARG A 85 7.43 7.22 12.88
N MET A 86 6.45 7.73 12.12
CA MET A 86 6.68 8.94 11.32
C MET A 86 7.17 10.10 12.22
N PRO A 87 8.12 10.96 11.77
CA PRO A 87 8.69 11.02 10.41
C PRO A 87 9.90 10.08 10.17
N ALA A 88 10.25 9.21 11.13
CA ALA A 88 11.34 8.25 10.90
C ALA A 88 10.94 7.22 9.82
N VAL A 89 11.88 6.86 8.96
CA VAL A 89 11.71 5.78 7.99
C VAL A 89 11.59 4.45 8.75
N ASP A 90 10.49 3.73 8.51
CA ASP A 90 10.22 2.44 9.18
C ASP A 90 9.44 1.54 8.24
N GLY A 91 9.75 0.24 8.27
CA GLY A 91 9.12 -0.77 7.40
C GLY A 91 7.62 -0.91 7.59
N ARG A 92 7.08 -0.50 8.75
CA ARG A 92 5.64 -0.55 9.04
C ARG A 92 4.81 0.48 8.27
N PHE A 93 5.41 1.49 7.65
CA PHE A 93 4.64 2.51 6.93
C PHE A 93 3.75 1.83 5.87
N PRO A 94 2.41 2.12 5.86
CA PRO A 94 1.49 1.37 5.02
C PRO A 94 1.51 1.87 3.59
N GLN A 95 1.30 0.98 2.65
CA GLN A 95 0.83 1.27 1.30
C GLN A 95 -0.59 0.77 1.19
N VAL A 96 -1.49 1.56 0.59
CA VAL A 96 -2.92 1.28 0.60
C VAL A 96 -3.54 1.29 -0.79
N SER A 97 -4.63 0.55 -0.95
CA SER A 97 -5.51 0.60 -2.12
C SER A 97 -6.96 0.49 -1.68
N GLY A 98 -7.86 1.18 -2.38
CA GLY A 98 -9.27 1.25 -2.04
C GLY A 98 -9.61 2.33 -1.04
N LEU A 99 -8.64 2.79 -0.26
CA LEU A 99 -8.82 3.87 0.71
C LEU A 99 -7.73 4.94 0.59
N CYS A 100 -8.07 6.13 1.03
CA CYS A 100 -7.15 7.23 1.32
C CYS A 100 -7.23 7.55 2.80
N PHE A 101 -6.14 8.01 3.40
CA PHE A 101 -6.20 8.54 4.77
C PHE A 101 -5.25 9.71 4.98
N THR A 102 -5.60 10.54 5.96
CA THR A 102 -4.80 11.68 6.39
C THR A 102 -4.34 11.47 7.83
N TYR A 103 -3.08 11.77 8.09
CA TYR A 103 -2.51 11.69 9.44
C TYR A 103 -1.71 12.94 9.79
N ASP A 104 -1.63 13.25 11.10
CA ASP A 104 -0.85 14.36 11.67
C ASP A 104 0.26 13.82 12.57
N ILE A 105 1.53 14.06 12.18
CA ILE A 105 2.70 13.62 12.94
C ILE A 105 2.94 14.44 14.20
N ALA A 106 2.30 15.59 14.36
CA ALA A 106 2.37 16.38 15.58
C ALA A 106 1.61 15.74 16.73
N LEU A 107 0.67 14.85 16.41
CA LEU A 107 -0.11 14.10 17.38
C LEU A 107 0.68 12.89 17.93
N LEU A 108 0.27 12.43 19.11
CA LEU A 108 0.85 11.22 19.70
C LEU A 108 0.56 9.99 18.85
N ALA A 109 1.52 9.07 18.77
CA ALA A 109 1.31 7.77 18.14
C ALA A 109 0.08 7.07 18.73
N GLY A 110 -0.77 6.54 17.88
CA GLY A 110 -2.08 5.99 18.25
C GLY A 110 -3.25 6.98 18.18
N SER A 111 -2.98 8.25 17.82
CA SER A 111 -3.97 9.31 17.66
C SER A 111 -3.69 10.20 16.45
N ARG A 112 -2.92 9.69 15.49
CA ARG A 112 -2.44 10.44 14.31
C ARG A 112 -3.41 10.42 13.14
N VAL A 113 -4.18 9.35 12.99
CA VAL A 113 -5.11 9.19 11.85
C VAL A 113 -6.31 10.11 12.06
N LEU A 114 -6.42 11.12 11.22
CA LEU A 114 -7.48 12.15 11.27
C LEU A 114 -8.74 11.71 10.55
N SER A 115 -8.58 11.13 9.34
CA SER A 115 -9.70 10.74 8.48
C SER A 115 -9.28 9.65 7.51
N ALA A 116 -10.26 8.90 7.02
CA ALA A 116 -10.10 7.98 5.90
C ALA A 116 -11.31 8.08 4.98
N PHE A 117 -11.08 7.92 3.67
CA PHE A 117 -12.09 7.99 2.63
C PHE A 117 -11.89 6.84 1.65
N GLU A 118 -12.96 6.43 0.96
CA GLU A 118 -12.87 5.45 -0.11
C GLU A 118 -12.17 6.05 -1.34
N THR A 119 -11.65 5.18 -2.22
CA THR A 119 -11.21 5.60 -3.55
C THR A 119 -12.24 5.20 -4.60
N ASP A 120 -12.27 5.94 -5.71
CA ASP A 120 -12.98 5.53 -6.92
C ASP A 120 -12.23 4.38 -7.66
N SER A 121 -12.78 3.95 -8.79
CA SER A 121 -12.21 2.88 -9.61
C SER A 121 -10.85 3.26 -10.23
N THR A 122 -10.53 4.53 -10.30
CA THR A 122 -9.24 5.05 -10.80
C THR A 122 -8.21 5.29 -9.69
N GLY A 123 -8.61 5.04 -8.42
CA GLY A 123 -7.76 5.18 -7.23
C GLY A 123 -7.69 6.60 -6.67
N ASN A 124 -8.55 7.54 -7.14
CA ASN A 124 -8.65 8.86 -6.55
C ASN A 124 -9.48 8.80 -5.27
N CYS A 125 -9.14 9.65 -4.30
CA CYS A 125 -9.93 9.80 -3.09
C CYS A 125 -11.31 10.36 -3.40
N THR A 126 -12.35 9.79 -2.80
CA THR A 126 -13.73 10.28 -2.88
C THR A 126 -14.09 11.06 -1.62
N ALA A 127 -15.32 11.57 -1.57
CA ALA A 127 -15.86 12.17 -0.35
C ALA A 127 -16.59 11.16 0.55
N THR A 128 -16.59 9.87 0.20
CA THR A 128 -17.24 8.80 1.00
C THR A 128 -16.33 8.44 2.18
N PRO A 129 -16.73 8.74 3.42
CA PRO A 129 -15.91 8.44 4.57
C PRO A 129 -15.86 6.93 4.85
N VAL A 130 -14.70 6.44 5.24
CA VAL A 130 -14.52 5.10 5.80
C VAL A 130 -14.82 5.18 7.29
N ASP A 131 -15.78 4.41 7.77
CA ASP A 131 -16.14 4.35 9.19
C ASP A 131 -15.07 3.57 9.98
N LEU A 132 -14.26 4.28 10.73
CA LEU A 132 -13.19 3.73 11.57
C LEU A 132 -13.64 3.32 12.97
N THR A 133 -14.92 3.02 13.16
CA THR A 133 -15.49 2.55 14.44
C THR A 133 -15.63 1.02 14.47
N ALA A 134 -15.93 0.48 15.63
CA ALA A 134 -16.15 -0.95 15.80
C ALA A 134 -17.47 -1.45 15.17
N THR A 135 -18.35 -0.56 14.73
CA THR A 135 -19.66 -0.92 14.15
C THR A 135 -19.59 -1.25 12.67
N SER A 136 -18.56 -0.83 11.99
CA SER A 136 -18.30 -1.14 10.58
C SER A 136 -17.48 -2.42 10.42
N SER A 137 -17.53 -3.00 9.24
CA SER A 137 -16.82 -4.23 8.90
C SER A 137 -16.34 -4.16 7.45
N TYR A 138 -15.08 -4.47 7.23
CA TYR A 138 -14.43 -4.43 5.91
C TYR A 138 -13.68 -5.72 5.65
N LYS A 139 -13.76 -6.25 4.43
CA LYS A 139 -12.88 -7.31 4.00
C LYS A 139 -11.66 -6.71 3.34
N ILE A 140 -10.48 -7.01 3.89
CA ILE A 140 -9.21 -6.50 3.39
C ILE A 140 -8.31 -7.60 2.85
N ALA A 141 -7.35 -7.21 2.00
CA ALA A 141 -6.21 -8.02 1.62
C ALA A 141 -4.93 -7.43 2.23
N GLU A 142 -4.10 -8.28 2.83
CA GLU A 142 -2.78 -7.93 3.35
C GLU A 142 -1.79 -9.08 3.09
N ASN A 143 -0.52 -8.93 3.46
CA ASN A 143 0.42 -10.03 3.37
C ASN A 143 0.45 -10.86 4.66
N ASP A 144 0.89 -12.12 4.56
CA ASP A 144 0.96 -13.08 5.67
C ASP A 144 1.89 -12.64 6.82
N PHE A 145 2.94 -11.87 6.51
CA PHE A 145 3.81 -11.29 7.53
C PHE A 145 3.03 -10.31 8.43
N MET A 146 2.22 -9.41 7.85
CA MET A 146 1.36 -8.49 8.60
C MET A 146 0.27 -9.23 9.36
N THR A 147 -0.40 -10.18 8.71
CA THR A 147 -1.42 -11.05 9.32
C THR A 147 -0.89 -11.77 10.57
N GLY A 148 0.40 -12.14 10.57
CA GLY A 148 1.12 -12.72 11.70
C GLY A 148 1.57 -11.75 12.78
N GLY A 149 1.31 -10.46 12.63
CA GLY A 149 1.73 -9.41 13.58
C GLY A 149 3.10 -8.78 13.27
N GLY A 150 3.64 -9.05 12.09
CA GLY A 150 4.89 -8.43 11.64
C GLY A 150 4.80 -6.90 11.65
N ASP A 151 5.91 -6.21 11.91
CA ASP A 151 5.99 -4.75 12.05
C ASP A 151 5.03 -4.17 13.10
N GLY A 152 4.53 -4.98 14.04
CA GLY A 152 3.60 -4.56 15.10
C GLY A 152 2.16 -4.40 14.65
N TYR A 153 1.79 -4.93 13.48
CA TYR A 153 0.40 -4.98 13.06
C TYR A 153 -0.44 -5.94 13.92
N PRO A 154 -1.77 -5.75 13.99
CA PRO A 154 -2.62 -6.67 14.71
C PRO A 154 -2.55 -8.10 14.15
N VAL A 155 -2.62 -9.10 15.02
CA VAL A 155 -2.59 -10.52 14.62
C VAL A 155 -3.97 -10.98 14.17
N PHE A 156 -4.09 -11.41 12.93
CA PHE A 156 -5.34 -11.89 12.33
C PHE A 156 -5.27 -13.35 11.86
N SER A 157 -4.16 -14.05 12.10
CA SER A 157 -3.89 -15.41 11.59
C SER A 157 -5.01 -16.40 11.85
N SER A 158 -5.75 -16.29 12.97
CA SER A 158 -6.82 -17.23 13.34
C SER A 158 -8.10 -17.09 12.50
N ARG A 159 -8.26 -15.98 11.76
CA ARG A 159 -9.46 -15.69 10.96
C ARG A 159 -9.17 -15.28 9.52
N ALA A 160 -7.91 -15.20 9.17
CA ALA A 160 -7.48 -14.90 7.80
C ALA A 160 -7.57 -16.13 6.90
N THR A 161 -7.82 -15.89 5.63
CA THR A 161 -7.81 -16.91 4.58
C THR A 161 -6.57 -16.70 3.72
N THR A 162 -5.75 -17.74 3.58
CA THR A 162 -4.58 -17.76 2.71
C THR A 162 -5.00 -17.73 1.24
N GLN A 163 -4.30 -16.94 0.45
CA GLN A 163 -4.53 -16.74 -0.98
C GLN A 163 -3.27 -17.08 -1.79
N ASP A 164 -3.08 -16.44 -2.93
CA ASP A 164 -1.95 -16.66 -3.83
C ASP A 164 -0.68 -15.94 -3.37
N ILE A 165 0.47 -16.30 -3.95
CA ILE A 165 1.74 -15.65 -3.67
C ILE A 165 1.74 -14.21 -4.23
N MET A 166 2.15 -13.24 -3.41
CA MET A 166 1.96 -11.81 -3.67
C MET A 166 2.70 -11.31 -4.91
N ASP A 167 3.87 -11.84 -5.20
CA ASP A 167 4.64 -11.46 -6.38
C ASP A 167 3.98 -11.98 -7.67
N GLN A 168 3.32 -13.16 -7.65
CA GLN A 168 2.54 -13.66 -8.79
C GLN A 168 1.30 -12.80 -9.02
N VAL A 169 0.54 -12.48 -7.96
CA VAL A 169 -0.62 -11.58 -8.02
C VAL A 169 -0.22 -10.23 -8.65
N THR A 170 0.95 -9.71 -8.27
CA THR A 170 1.46 -8.45 -8.83
C THR A 170 1.84 -8.58 -10.30
N ALA A 171 2.51 -9.66 -10.69
CA ALA A 171 2.91 -9.90 -12.09
C ALA A 171 1.69 -10.10 -13.01
N ASP A 172 0.69 -10.83 -12.55
CA ASP A 172 -0.56 -11.05 -13.30
C ASP A 172 -1.34 -9.75 -13.50
N TYR A 173 -1.40 -8.92 -12.46
CA TYR A 173 -2.01 -7.59 -12.55
C TYR A 173 -1.30 -6.69 -13.55
N ILE A 174 0.04 -6.65 -13.54
CA ILE A 174 0.84 -5.89 -14.50
C ILE A 174 0.54 -6.36 -15.92
N THR A 175 0.49 -7.67 -16.14
CA THR A 175 0.22 -8.27 -17.44
C THR A 175 -1.18 -7.89 -17.95
N ALA A 176 -2.19 -7.96 -17.08
CA ALA A 176 -3.58 -7.67 -17.43
C ALA A 176 -3.85 -6.17 -17.68
N ASN A 177 -3.05 -5.28 -17.08
CA ASN A 177 -3.25 -3.82 -17.14
C ASN A 177 -2.13 -3.09 -17.91
N SER A 178 -1.32 -3.80 -18.69
CA SER A 178 -0.23 -3.20 -19.46
C SER A 178 -0.73 -2.33 -20.63
N PRO A 179 -0.14 -1.16 -20.90
CA PRO A 179 0.94 -0.55 -20.14
C PRO A 179 0.45 0.11 -18.85
N ILE A 180 1.14 -0.14 -17.74
CA ILE A 180 0.85 0.53 -16.47
C ILE A 180 1.61 1.85 -16.37
N SER A 181 0.98 2.84 -15.74
CA SER A 181 1.62 4.11 -15.39
C SER A 181 1.75 4.21 -13.87
N PRO A 182 2.83 4.84 -13.37
CA PRO A 182 2.94 5.10 -11.94
C PRO A 182 1.74 5.93 -11.46
N PHE A 183 1.09 5.47 -10.38
CA PHE A 183 0.11 6.28 -9.70
C PHE A 183 0.85 7.11 -8.63
N VAL A 184 1.31 8.28 -9.02
CA VAL A 184 1.98 9.21 -8.11
C VAL A 184 1.16 10.48 -8.03
N LYS A 185 0.54 10.73 -6.89
CA LYS A 185 -0.11 11.99 -6.57
C LYS A 185 0.46 12.58 -5.31
N ALA A 186 0.82 13.86 -5.38
CA ALA A 186 1.26 14.64 -4.24
C ALA A 186 0.05 15.03 -3.37
N PHE A 187 0.34 15.41 -2.11
CA PHE A 187 -0.64 16.06 -1.25
C PHE A 187 -1.32 17.26 -1.97
N PRO A 188 -2.64 17.46 -1.83
CA PRO A 188 -3.59 16.68 -1.02
C PRO A 188 -4.20 15.47 -1.75
N ASP A 189 -3.87 15.23 -3.01
CA ASP A 189 -4.53 14.24 -3.88
C ASP A 189 -3.96 12.82 -3.74
N GLY A 190 -2.95 12.62 -2.90
CA GLY A 190 -2.36 11.31 -2.62
C GLY A 190 -3.26 10.43 -1.75
N ARG A 191 -3.07 9.11 -1.83
CA ARG A 191 -3.80 8.15 -0.97
C ARG A 191 -3.39 8.24 0.50
N ILE A 192 -2.20 8.72 0.78
CA ILE A 192 -1.66 8.84 2.13
C ILE A 192 -1.15 10.28 2.31
N ASN A 193 -1.86 11.04 3.12
CA ASN A 193 -1.62 12.46 3.28
C ASN A 193 -1.14 12.78 4.71
N CYS A 194 -0.01 13.45 4.80
CA CYS A 194 0.45 14.05 6.04
C CYS A 194 -0.04 15.49 6.09
N ALA A 195 -0.86 15.81 7.06
CA ALA A 195 -1.45 17.14 7.24
C ALA A 195 -1.56 17.47 8.74
N ASP A 196 -1.78 18.74 9.05
CA ASP A 196 -2.16 19.15 10.39
C ASP A 196 -3.67 18.93 10.63
N SER A 197 -4.12 19.17 11.85
CA SER A 197 -5.53 19.05 12.24
C SER A 197 -6.48 19.99 11.49
N ASN A 198 -5.96 20.98 10.77
CA ASN A 198 -6.72 21.90 9.91
C ASN A 198 -6.74 21.43 8.45
N GLY A 199 -6.09 20.29 8.14
CA GLY A 199 -6.02 19.74 6.79
C GLY A 199 -5.00 20.44 5.88
N ALA A 200 -4.13 21.29 6.43
CA ALA A 200 -3.02 21.90 5.72
C ALA A 200 -1.79 21.00 5.78
N ALA A 201 -0.91 21.06 4.76
CA ALA A 201 0.36 20.35 4.82
C ALA A 201 1.14 20.78 6.08
N ALA A 202 1.38 19.83 7.00
CA ALA A 202 2.10 20.13 8.23
C ALA A 202 3.59 20.39 7.91
N PRO A 203 4.22 21.40 8.53
CA PRO A 203 5.62 21.74 8.24
C PRO A 203 6.60 20.61 8.58
N ASN A 204 6.19 19.66 9.41
CA ASN A 204 6.98 18.50 9.79
C ASN A 204 6.71 17.26 8.94
N CYS A 205 5.82 17.35 7.95
CA CYS A 205 5.60 16.25 7.04
C CYS A 205 6.86 15.99 6.19
N PRO A 206 7.24 14.71 5.97
CA PRO A 206 8.32 14.40 5.05
C PRO A 206 8.03 15.01 3.67
N ALA A 207 9.03 15.68 3.09
CA ALA A 207 8.92 16.09 1.71
C ALA A 207 8.69 14.82 0.87
N LEU A 208 7.65 14.80 0.05
CA LEU A 208 7.49 13.77 -0.97
C LEU A 208 8.63 14.00 -1.98
N THR A 209 9.77 13.39 -1.72
CA THR A 209 10.80 13.28 -2.74
C THR A 209 10.27 12.28 -3.75
N ALA A 210 9.89 12.76 -4.95
CA ALA A 210 9.86 11.87 -6.08
C ALA A 210 11.24 11.19 -6.11
N SER A 211 11.27 9.86 -6.01
CA SER A 211 12.52 9.14 -6.29
C SER A 211 12.99 9.57 -7.67
N PRO A 212 14.28 9.89 -7.81
CA PRO A 212 14.84 10.36 -9.06
C PRO A 212 14.68 9.34 -10.17
#